data_016c26c757da79ced7357530a1eb1b67
#
_entry.id   016c26c757da79ced7357530a1eb1b67
#
_cell.length_a   1.000
_cell.length_b   1.000
_cell.length_c   1.000
_cell.angle_alpha   90.00
_cell.angle_beta   90.00
_cell.angle_gamma   90.00
#
_symmetry.space_group_name_H-M   'P 1'
#
loop_
_entity.id
_entity.type
_entity.pdbx_description
1 polymer ?
#
loop_
_entity_poly.entity_id
_entity_poly.type
_entity_poly.pdbx_seq_one_letter_code
_entity_poly.pdbx_strand_id
1 'polypeptide(L)'
;MKRMKLTTAGRVVIFVIVLALLAGIGGFGYNYYKNNIADDKPISSGTQSGSTSQKPTTKPSAGKTDTSDPVINLSLDEWVGWKPIIDANQGLTTQPGSIFDQLGIKVNINIINDATASSNALITGELNAAGYTTNRTAFLSGKFQEAGLDVVMPVFTNYSAGGDGIIAKSGINTVNDLLGKKIGVPRFSEAQTLVAWFVNKSDLSDADKQSIIDNMILFDDASETGEAFFAGQLDVAATWQPYLSYATENSDAHIMFSTTASKSLIMDGIVFRSDFAQAHPDVVTAFIDGIFQANAMYTTEFDYIRSVMPMFAGVSDEEIKAQCGDAEMMGYAENKEVLDSTAPSVYFDMCDIWESLGETVNRKAAMTLFDNQYLLPLASKYSSTSTSTSKPVELTEEQKQEIVNYEALLTKSMTVEFVADTAQFKNPEEAYAIMDEFVSIANTLDGAIIQVEGNINARNYSDSGQALSAERAKAVAKYFIACGIDPNRLITVGNGNTKMVADPGSADAYLNRRTDVFFKIIEE
;
A
#
# COMPACT_ATOMS: atom_id res chain seq x y z
N MET A 1 19.93 -26.52 19.21
CA MET A 1 19.16 -26.46 20.47
C MET A 1 17.78 -27.07 20.20
N LYS A 2 17.28 -27.98 21.07
CA LYS A 2 15.96 -28.59 20.89
C LYS A 2 14.88 -27.56 21.17
N ARG A 3 14.07 -27.20 20.16
CA ARG A 3 12.87 -26.39 20.35
C ARG A 3 11.89 -27.13 21.26
N MET A 4 11.58 -26.54 22.42
CA MET A 4 10.53 -27.06 23.31
C MET A 4 9.18 -26.75 22.64
N LYS A 5 8.43 -27.79 22.25
CA LYS A 5 7.05 -27.64 21.79
C LYS A 5 6.14 -27.45 23.02
N LEU A 6 5.39 -26.38 23.08
CA LEU A 6 4.34 -26.18 24.08
C LEU A 6 3.31 -27.32 23.99
N THR A 7 2.92 -27.84 25.15
CA THR A 7 1.84 -28.82 25.22
C THR A 7 0.48 -28.19 24.94
N THR A 8 -0.49 -28.97 24.50
CA THR A 8 -1.87 -28.49 24.25
C THR A 8 -2.46 -27.74 25.47
N ALA A 9 -2.13 -28.17 26.69
CA ALA A 9 -2.52 -27.47 27.91
C ALA A 9 -1.83 -26.09 28.05
N GLY A 10 -0.55 -25.96 27.66
CA GLY A 10 0.16 -24.67 27.66
C GLY A 10 -0.42 -23.68 26.66
N ARG A 11 -0.90 -24.17 25.49
CA ARG A 11 -1.56 -23.33 24.48
C ARG A 11 -2.92 -22.83 24.96
N VAL A 12 -3.70 -23.66 25.64
CA VAL A 12 -4.99 -23.27 26.23
C VAL A 12 -4.81 -22.22 27.34
N VAL A 13 -3.75 -22.35 28.15
CA VAL A 13 -3.45 -21.37 29.21
C VAL A 13 -3.07 -20.01 28.62
N ILE A 14 -2.25 -19.97 27.56
CA ILE A 14 -1.90 -18.71 26.87
C ILE A 14 -3.15 -18.11 26.25
N PHE A 15 -3.99 -18.89 25.57
CA PHE A 15 -5.24 -18.41 24.99
C PHE A 15 -6.21 -17.81 26.02
N VAL A 16 -6.32 -18.43 27.19
CA VAL A 16 -7.15 -17.92 28.31
C VAL A 16 -6.55 -16.63 28.91
N ILE A 17 -5.22 -16.52 28.97
CA ILE A 17 -4.53 -15.31 29.44
C ILE A 17 -4.74 -14.15 28.45
N VAL A 18 -4.63 -14.40 27.16
CA VAL A 18 -4.87 -13.42 26.10
C VAL A 18 -6.33 -12.96 26.12
N LEU A 19 -7.29 -13.86 26.23
CA LEU A 19 -8.71 -13.51 26.38
C LEU A 19 -8.99 -12.73 27.67
N ALA A 20 -8.31 -13.03 28.78
CA ALA A 20 -8.45 -12.27 30.01
C ALA A 20 -7.85 -10.86 29.94
N LEU A 21 -6.75 -10.69 29.19
CA LEU A 21 -6.14 -9.40 28.91
C LEU A 21 -7.04 -8.56 27.99
N LEU A 22 -7.59 -9.15 26.94
CA LEU A 22 -8.53 -8.48 26.02
C LEU A 22 -9.83 -8.07 26.73
N ALA A 23 -10.36 -8.93 27.61
CA ALA A 23 -11.51 -8.58 28.45
C ALA A 23 -11.19 -7.48 29.48
N GLY A 24 -9.94 -7.42 29.97
CA GLY A 24 -9.44 -6.38 30.85
C GLY A 24 -9.35 -5.02 30.15
N ILE A 25 -8.85 -5.00 28.91
CA ILE A 25 -8.73 -3.78 28.09
C ILE A 25 -10.12 -3.28 27.68
N GLY A 26 -11.02 -4.15 27.24
CA GLY A 26 -12.41 -3.80 26.93
C GLY A 26 -13.18 -3.28 28.15
N GLY A 27 -12.95 -3.86 29.34
CA GLY A 27 -13.53 -3.40 30.58
C GLY A 27 -13.00 -2.03 31.04
N PHE A 28 -11.73 -1.74 30.77
CA PHE A 28 -11.11 -0.43 31.09
C PHE A 28 -11.58 0.65 30.12
N GLY A 29 -11.65 0.36 28.83
CA GLY A 29 -12.19 1.24 27.80
C GLY A 29 -13.67 1.57 28.03
N TYR A 30 -14.49 0.57 28.35
CA TYR A 30 -15.90 0.74 28.68
C TYR A 30 -16.11 1.58 29.95
N ASN A 31 -15.31 1.37 31.01
CA ASN A 31 -15.37 2.17 32.23
C ASN A 31 -14.87 3.62 32.01
N TYR A 32 -13.84 3.81 31.19
CA TYR A 32 -13.36 5.14 30.79
C TYR A 32 -14.42 5.91 29.99
N TYR A 33 -15.03 5.25 29.00
CA TYR A 33 -16.14 5.80 28.21
C TYR A 33 -17.34 6.17 29.10
N LYS A 34 -17.75 5.26 29.96
CA LYS A 34 -18.90 5.46 30.88
C LYS A 34 -18.68 6.59 31.90
N ASN A 35 -17.46 6.78 32.37
CA ASN A 35 -17.16 7.77 33.42
C ASN A 35 -16.78 9.16 32.88
N ASN A 36 -16.40 9.28 31.61
CA ASN A 36 -15.89 10.55 31.05
C ASN A 36 -16.70 11.09 29.87
N ILE A 37 -17.56 10.30 29.24
CA ILE A 37 -18.28 10.69 28.01
C ILE A 37 -19.81 10.55 28.15
N ALA A 38 -20.34 9.82 29.13
CA ALA A 38 -21.76 9.47 29.25
C ALA A 38 -22.63 10.48 30.01
N ASP A 39 -22.19 11.69 30.29
CA ASP A 39 -22.94 12.71 31.04
C ASP A 39 -23.56 13.84 30.19
N ASP A 40 -23.91 13.56 28.93
CA ASP A 40 -24.82 14.43 28.17
C ASP A 40 -26.24 13.83 28.17
N LYS A 41 -27.11 14.47 28.93
CA LYS A 41 -28.52 14.08 29.13
C LYS A 41 -29.32 14.20 27.82
N PRO A 42 -30.23 13.26 27.51
CA PRO A 42 -31.10 13.37 26.36
C PRO A 42 -32.11 14.50 26.53
N ILE A 43 -32.15 15.43 25.60
CA ILE A 43 -33.18 16.47 25.48
C ILE A 43 -34.48 15.83 25.00
N SER A 44 -35.53 15.99 25.78
CA SER A 44 -36.88 15.49 25.54
C SER A 44 -37.47 16.01 24.24
N SER A 45 -38.15 15.12 23.53
CA SER A 45 -38.99 15.37 22.34
C SER A 45 -40.12 16.38 22.68
N GLY A 46 -40.05 17.55 22.09
CA GLY A 46 -41.13 18.51 22.01
C GLY A 46 -41.43 18.81 20.55
N THR A 47 -42.61 18.38 20.12
CA THR A 47 -43.18 18.66 18.79
C THR A 47 -43.47 20.14 18.64
N GLN A 48 -42.84 20.85 17.68
CA GLN A 48 -43.45 22.05 17.09
C GLN A 48 -43.03 22.22 15.63
N SER A 49 -44.02 22.55 14.84
CA SER A 49 -44.06 22.70 13.41
C SER A 49 -43.29 23.91 12.85
N GLY A 50 -42.68 23.72 11.68
CA GLY A 50 -42.59 24.74 10.65
C GLY A 50 -41.53 25.80 10.82
N SER A 51 -40.34 25.52 10.35
CA SER A 51 -39.44 26.58 9.83
C SER A 51 -38.53 25.95 8.78
N THR A 52 -38.55 26.50 7.59
CA THR A 52 -37.66 26.20 6.45
C THR A 52 -36.21 26.40 6.87
N SER A 53 -35.53 25.32 7.24
CA SER A 53 -34.10 25.33 7.48
C SER A 53 -33.37 25.44 6.14
N GLN A 54 -32.90 26.62 5.81
CA GLN A 54 -31.86 26.81 4.82
C GLN A 54 -30.61 26.05 5.30
N LYS A 55 -30.23 25.01 4.54
CA LYS A 55 -28.94 24.32 4.66
C LYS A 55 -27.83 25.38 4.51
N PRO A 56 -26.90 25.52 5.45
CA PRO A 56 -25.77 26.43 5.27
C PRO A 56 -24.92 25.93 4.09
N THR A 57 -24.99 26.59 2.97
CA THR A 57 -24.12 26.37 1.80
C THR A 57 -22.85 27.23 1.93
N THR A 58 -22.12 27.11 3.02
CA THR A 58 -20.75 27.62 3.06
C THR A 58 -19.84 26.42 2.77
N LYS A 59 -19.29 26.45 1.56
CA LYS A 59 -18.19 25.58 1.15
C LYS A 59 -17.06 25.74 2.17
N PRO A 60 -16.49 24.67 2.74
CA PRO A 60 -15.34 24.81 3.62
C PRO A 60 -14.22 25.50 2.83
N SER A 61 -13.73 26.61 3.35
CA SER A 61 -12.60 27.34 2.80
C SER A 61 -11.39 27.07 3.66
N ALA A 62 -10.22 26.85 3.04
CA ALA A 62 -8.98 26.69 3.77
C ALA A 62 -8.75 27.87 4.71
N GLY A 63 -8.50 27.56 5.99
CA GLY A 63 -8.01 28.54 6.96
C GLY A 63 -6.60 28.98 6.57
N LYS A 64 -6.20 30.15 7.07
CA LYS A 64 -4.81 30.60 6.93
C LYS A 64 -4.00 30.01 8.09
N THR A 65 -2.90 29.33 7.77
CA THR A 65 -1.87 29.01 8.75
C THR A 65 -1.10 30.29 9.09
N ASP A 66 -0.69 30.43 10.35
CA ASP A 66 0.27 31.48 10.71
C ASP A 66 1.66 31.09 10.15
N THR A 67 1.95 31.65 8.96
CA THR A 67 3.24 31.42 8.30
C THR A 67 4.37 32.29 8.88
N SER A 68 4.14 33.06 9.94
CA SER A 68 5.20 33.76 10.67
C SER A 68 5.88 32.88 11.72
N ASP A 69 5.26 31.78 12.14
CA ASP A 69 5.81 30.81 13.09
C ASP A 69 6.39 29.60 12.36
N PRO A 70 7.70 29.32 12.45
CA PRO A 70 8.35 28.18 11.80
C PRO A 70 8.14 26.84 12.51
N VAL A 71 7.18 26.73 13.43
CA VAL A 71 6.88 25.47 14.13
C VAL A 71 6.09 24.53 13.23
N ILE A 72 6.58 23.29 13.08
CA ILE A 72 5.86 22.23 12.40
C ILE A 72 4.83 21.63 13.36
N ASN A 73 3.53 21.84 13.10
CA ASN A 73 2.44 21.17 13.78
C ASN A 73 1.99 19.98 12.92
N LEU A 74 2.43 18.79 13.30
CA LEU A 74 2.33 17.54 12.54
C LEU A 74 1.30 16.61 13.15
N SER A 75 0.43 15.99 12.36
CA SER A 75 -0.32 14.80 12.79
C SER A 75 0.32 13.52 12.26
N LEU A 76 0.35 12.50 13.09
CA LEU A 76 0.69 11.13 12.76
C LEU A 76 -0.41 10.20 13.30
N ASP A 77 -0.66 9.09 12.61
CA ASP A 77 -1.43 7.98 13.18
C ASP A 77 -0.49 6.99 13.90
N GLU A 78 -1.05 5.97 14.54
CA GLU A 78 -0.28 4.96 15.25
C GLU A 78 0.26 3.91 14.28
N TRP A 79 1.41 4.21 13.68
CA TRP A 79 2.14 3.34 12.78
C TRP A 79 3.64 3.36 13.11
N VAL A 80 4.29 2.18 13.12
CA VAL A 80 5.71 2.04 13.47
C VAL A 80 6.64 2.78 12.50
N GLY A 81 6.24 2.94 11.24
CA GLY A 81 7.01 3.65 10.21
C GLY A 81 7.28 5.13 10.51
N TRP A 82 6.50 5.76 11.41
CA TRP A 82 6.77 7.13 11.85
C TRP A 82 7.85 7.26 12.92
N LYS A 83 8.38 6.13 13.40
CA LYS A 83 9.38 6.09 14.47
C LYS A 83 10.59 7.02 14.24
N PRO A 84 11.19 7.16 13.04
CA PRO A 84 12.30 8.10 12.84
C PRO A 84 11.96 9.55 13.17
N ILE A 85 10.73 10.00 12.92
CA ILE A 85 10.28 11.36 13.27
C ILE A 85 10.22 11.52 14.79
N ILE A 86 9.71 10.49 15.48
CA ILE A 86 9.61 10.47 16.94
C ILE A 86 11.00 10.43 17.56
N ASP A 87 11.91 9.64 17.02
CA ASP A 87 13.31 9.53 17.48
C ASP A 87 14.04 10.86 17.27
N ALA A 88 13.83 11.54 16.13
CA ALA A 88 14.42 12.85 15.86
C ALA A 88 13.89 13.93 16.81
N ASN A 89 12.65 13.79 17.30
CA ASN A 89 11.98 14.74 18.20
C ASN A 89 12.17 14.40 19.69
N GLN A 90 12.32 13.11 20.00
CA GLN A 90 12.42 12.51 21.35
C GLN A 90 11.19 12.76 22.24
N GLY A 91 10.00 13.01 21.64
CA GLY A 91 8.77 13.25 22.34
C GLY A 91 7.71 13.88 21.45
N LEU A 92 6.56 14.26 22.02
CA LEU A 92 5.50 14.98 21.30
C LEU A 92 5.91 16.41 20.90
N THR A 93 6.87 17.00 21.60
CA THR A 93 7.48 18.29 21.26
C THR A 93 8.99 18.13 21.20
N THR A 94 9.66 18.94 20.38
CA THR A 94 11.12 18.88 20.22
C THR A 94 11.82 19.02 21.58
N GLN A 95 12.57 17.98 21.97
CA GLN A 95 13.27 17.95 23.24
C GLN A 95 14.67 18.57 23.09
N PRO A 96 15.19 19.23 24.15
CA PRO A 96 16.55 19.77 24.15
C PRO A 96 17.60 18.68 23.88
N GLY A 97 18.48 18.90 22.90
CA GLY A 97 19.49 17.96 22.47
C GLY A 97 19.04 16.89 21.49
N SER A 98 17.74 16.83 21.13
CA SER A 98 17.23 15.98 20.07
C SER A 98 17.79 16.36 18.70
N ILE A 99 17.63 15.50 17.69
CA ILE A 99 18.12 15.79 16.33
C ILE A 99 17.45 17.07 15.78
N PHE A 100 16.13 17.23 15.95
CA PHE A 100 15.45 18.43 15.50
C PHE A 100 15.89 19.70 16.24
N ASP A 101 16.16 19.61 17.56
CA ASP A 101 16.72 20.74 18.31
C ASP A 101 18.12 21.14 17.81
N GLN A 102 18.99 20.16 17.52
CA GLN A 102 20.32 20.41 16.94
C GLN A 102 20.24 21.01 15.53
N LEU A 103 19.20 20.71 14.77
CA LEU A 103 18.91 21.30 13.45
C LEU A 103 18.21 22.65 13.55
N GLY A 104 17.88 23.12 14.76
CA GLY A 104 17.27 24.42 15.01
C GLY A 104 15.80 24.52 14.63
N ILE A 105 15.09 23.40 14.52
CA ILE A 105 13.65 23.36 14.21
C ILE A 105 12.81 22.90 15.40
N LYS A 106 11.54 23.24 15.38
CA LYS A 106 10.55 22.82 16.37
C LYS A 106 9.43 22.03 15.70
N VAL A 107 9.12 20.86 16.26
CA VAL A 107 8.07 19.97 15.79
C VAL A 107 7.14 19.62 16.95
N ASN A 108 5.84 19.86 16.78
CA ASN A 108 4.79 19.39 17.66
C ASN A 108 4.06 18.24 16.98
N ILE A 109 4.14 17.05 17.56
CA ILE A 109 3.50 15.83 17.06
C ILE A 109 2.14 15.67 17.76
N ASN A 110 1.10 15.44 16.98
CA ASN A 110 -0.24 15.13 17.43
C ASN A 110 -0.62 13.74 16.93
N ILE A 111 -0.94 12.80 17.81
CA ILE A 111 -1.39 11.47 17.40
C ILE A 111 -2.88 11.55 17.10
N ILE A 112 -3.23 11.36 15.81
CA ILE A 112 -4.59 11.46 15.29
C ILE A 112 -4.84 10.31 14.32
N ASN A 113 -5.50 9.24 14.78
CA ASN A 113 -5.80 8.04 13.98
C ASN A 113 -6.91 8.29 12.95
N ASP A 114 -7.83 9.22 13.21
CA ASP A 114 -8.91 9.56 12.28
C ASP A 114 -8.40 10.50 11.16
N ALA A 115 -8.33 9.97 9.94
CA ALA A 115 -7.87 10.73 8.77
C ALA A 115 -8.78 11.92 8.43
N THR A 116 -10.08 11.87 8.80
CA THR A 116 -11.01 12.98 8.61
C THR A 116 -10.70 14.11 9.56
N ALA A 117 -10.43 13.79 10.84
CA ALA A 117 -10.03 14.79 11.85
C ALA A 117 -8.70 15.44 11.46
N SER A 118 -7.69 14.63 11.11
CA SER A 118 -6.37 15.07 10.67
C SER A 118 -6.47 15.99 9.44
N SER A 119 -7.21 15.60 8.40
CA SER A 119 -7.37 16.41 7.18
C SER A 119 -8.16 17.70 7.43
N ASN A 120 -9.15 17.70 8.34
CA ASN A 120 -9.88 18.91 8.73
C ASN A 120 -8.95 19.90 9.45
N ALA A 121 -8.10 19.43 10.37
CA ALA A 121 -7.13 20.26 11.08
C ALA A 121 -6.08 20.85 10.10
N LEU A 122 -5.67 20.08 9.08
CA LEU A 122 -4.81 20.59 8.01
C LEU A 122 -5.52 21.67 7.16
N ILE A 123 -6.80 21.46 6.80
CA ILE A 123 -7.61 22.43 6.06
C ILE A 123 -7.81 23.72 6.86
N THR A 124 -8.11 23.62 8.14
CA THR A 124 -8.34 24.80 9.00
C THR A 124 -7.07 25.56 9.34
N GLY A 125 -5.89 24.96 9.14
CA GLY A 125 -4.58 25.55 9.46
C GLY A 125 -4.17 25.37 10.93
N GLU A 126 -4.88 24.52 11.68
CA GLU A 126 -4.47 24.07 13.02
C GLU A 126 -3.21 23.21 12.93
N LEU A 127 -3.13 22.38 11.89
CA LEU A 127 -1.94 21.65 11.49
C LEU A 127 -1.35 22.27 10.21
N ASN A 128 -0.04 22.15 10.03
CA ASN A 128 0.65 22.52 8.79
C ASN A 128 1.35 21.34 8.12
N ALA A 129 1.36 20.16 8.79
CA ALA A 129 1.86 18.91 8.24
C ALA A 129 1.03 17.70 8.72
N ALA A 130 1.04 16.63 7.93
CA ALA A 130 0.40 15.35 8.27
C ALA A 130 1.12 14.17 7.63
N GLY A 131 1.23 13.06 8.37
CA GLY A 131 1.67 11.77 7.83
C GLY A 131 0.54 11.09 7.07
N TYR A 132 0.72 10.82 5.79
CA TYR A 132 -0.25 10.12 4.94
C TYR A 132 0.46 9.21 3.96
N THR A 133 -0.21 8.12 3.60
CA THR A 133 0.19 7.31 2.46
C THR A 133 -0.11 8.04 1.13
N THR A 134 0.49 7.57 0.03
CA THR A 134 0.11 8.00 -1.32
C THR A 134 -1.37 7.72 -1.59
N ASN A 135 -1.88 6.56 -1.13
CA ASN A 135 -3.28 6.12 -1.24
C ASN A 135 -4.24 7.12 -0.57
N ARG A 136 -3.95 7.44 0.70
CA ARG A 136 -4.75 8.39 1.49
C ARG A 136 -4.68 9.80 0.94
N THR A 137 -3.51 10.22 0.46
CA THR A 137 -3.34 11.54 -0.16
C THR A 137 -4.17 11.66 -1.43
N ALA A 138 -4.25 10.61 -2.26
CA ALA A 138 -5.12 10.58 -3.42
C ALA A 138 -6.60 10.68 -3.03
N PHE A 139 -7.05 9.93 -2.02
CA PHE A 139 -8.40 10.01 -1.47
C PHE A 139 -8.76 11.43 -0.99
N LEU A 140 -7.88 12.06 -0.23
CA LEU A 140 -8.12 13.37 0.36
C LEU A 140 -8.00 14.52 -0.65
N SER A 141 -7.42 14.29 -1.82
CA SER A 141 -7.10 15.32 -2.82
C SER A 141 -8.32 16.10 -3.32
N GLY A 142 -9.46 15.42 -3.49
CA GLY A 142 -10.72 16.06 -3.86
C GLY A 142 -11.21 17.02 -2.77
N LYS A 143 -11.13 16.59 -1.50
CA LYS A 143 -11.49 17.39 -0.33
C LYS A 143 -10.58 18.62 -0.18
N PHE A 144 -9.28 18.47 -0.39
CA PHE A 144 -8.32 19.57 -0.37
C PHE A 144 -8.64 20.58 -1.48
N GLN A 145 -8.90 20.09 -2.71
CA GLN A 145 -9.30 20.94 -3.82
C GLN A 145 -10.58 21.71 -3.53
N GLU A 146 -11.60 21.06 -2.98
CA GLU A 146 -12.85 21.73 -2.60
C GLU A 146 -12.65 22.81 -1.55
N ALA A 147 -11.75 22.60 -0.59
CA ALA A 147 -11.40 23.57 0.42
C ALA A 147 -10.51 24.71 -0.11
N GLY A 148 -9.88 24.55 -1.28
CA GLY A 148 -8.87 25.47 -1.81
C GLY A 148 -7.54 25.36 -1.05
N LEU A 149 -7.20 24.18 -0.55
CA LEU A 149 -5.94 23.89 0.10
C LEU A 149 -4.99 23.24 -0.92
N ASP A 150 -3.83 23.87 -1.13
CA ASP A 150 -2.71 23.26 -1.84
C ASP A 150 -1.76 22.61 -0.84
N VAL A 151 -1.29 21.41 -1.18
CA VAL A 151 -0.36 20.63 -0.37
C VAL A 151 0.83 20.15 -1.21
N VAL A 152 1.94 19.84 -0.52
CA VAL A 152 3.16 19.26 -1.10
C VAL A 152 3.62 18.10 -0.23
N MET A 153 4.10 17.02 -0.86
CA MET A 153 4.72 15.86 -0.19
C MET A 153 6.20 15.80 -0.61
N PRO A 154 7.10 16.43 0.15
CA PRO A 154 8.51 16.54 -0.22
C PRO A 154 9.37 15.36 0.24
N VAL A 155 8.81 14.41 0.99
CA VAL A 155 9.53 13.27 1.54
C VAL A 155 8.62 12.08 1.78
N PHE A 156 9.14 10.91 1.47
CA PHE A 156 8.65 9.62 1.93
C PHE A 156 9.54 9.11 3.07
N THR A 157 8.92 8.62 4.13
CA THR A 157 9.64 8.12 5.31
C THR A 157 9.94 6.64 5.18
N ASN A 158 8.97 5.88 4.67
CA ASN A 158 9.04 4.43 4.55
C ASN A 158 8.04 3.90 3.53
N TYR A 159 8.11 2.61 3.25
CA TYR A 159 7.04 1.84 2.61
C TYR A 159 6.70 0.61 3.47
N SER A 160 5.46 0.15 3.36
CA SER A 160 5.02 -1.09 4.01
C SER A 160 5.75 -2.29 3.40
N ALA A 161 6.43 -3.08 4.23
CA ALA A 161 7.27 -4.22 3.83
C ALA A 161 6.81 -5.53 4.52
N GLY A 162 5.50 -5.76 4.55
CA GLY A 162 4.86 -6.88 5.23
C GLY A 162 3.84 -6.46 6.27
N GLY A 163 3.70 -5.13 6.49
CA GLY A 163 2.74 -4.57 7.43
C GLY A 163 1.29 -4.73 6.98
N ASP A 164 1.04 -4.70 5.68
CA ASP A 164 -0.29 -4.79 5.07
C ASP A 164 -0.41 -6.01 4.16
N GLY A 165 -1.65 -6.52 3.99
CA GLY A 165 -1.90 -7.63 3.10
C GLY A 165 -3.35 -8.06 3.01
N ILE A 166 -3.54 -9.16 2.28
CA ILE A 166 -4.82 -9.83 2.09
C ILE A 166 -4.69 -11.24 2.66
N ILE A 167 -5.52 -11.58 3.64
CA ILE A 167 -5.65 -12.91 4.20
C ILE A 167 -6.91 -13.59 3.66
N ALA A 168 -6.83 -14.88 3.40
CA ALA A 168 -7.91 -15.65 2.80
C ALA A 168 -8.07 -17.02 3.46
N LYS A 169 -9.27 -17.59 3.36
CA LYS A 169 -9.50 -19.00 3.70
C LYS A 169 -8.85 -19.92 2.67
N SER A 170 -8.49 -21.12 3.09
CA SER A 170 -7.95 -22.15 2.21
C SER A 170 -8.76 -22.33 0.93
N GLY A 171 -8.08 -22.36 -0.23
CA GLY A 171 -8.68 -22.52 -1.54
C GLY A 171 -9.16 -21.21 -2.22
N ILE A 172 -8.77 -20.05 -1.67
CA ILE A 172 -8.94 -18.74 -2.28
C ILE A 172 -7.52 -18.17 -2.45
N ASN A 173 -6.91 -18.38 -3.62
CA ASN A 173 -5.49 -18.15 -3.84
C ASN A 173 -5.22 -17.04 -4.87
N THR A 174 -6.20 -16.75 -5.71
CA THR A 174 -6.07 -15.83 -6.84
C THR A 174 -7.09 -14.71 -6.78
N VAL A 175 -6.82 -13.63 -7.50
CA VAL A 175 -7.78 -12.51 -7.63
C VAL A 175 -9.12 -12.99 -8.22
N ASN A 176 -9.09 -13.97 -9.11
CA ASN A 176 -10.33 -14.51 -9.72
C ASN A 176 -11.20 -15.27 -8.71
N ASP A 177 -10.59 -15.84 -7.66
CA ASP A 177 -11.33 -16.54 -6.60
C ASP A 177 -12.11 -15.58 -5.70
N LEU A 178 -11.85 -14.28 -5.76
CA LEU A 178 -12.56 -13.27 -4.97
C LEU A 178 -14.04 -13.12 -5.39
N LEU A 179 -14.38 -13.54 -6.61
CA LEU A 179 -15.74 -13.40 -7.12
C LEU A 179 -16.74 -14.21 -6.26
N GLY A 180 -17.76 -13.51 -5.75
CA GLY A 180 -18.80 -14.09 -4.91
C GLY A 180 -18.37 -14.39 -3.48
N LYS A 181 -17.16 -13.99 -3.04
CA LYS A 181 -16.67 -14.12 -1.66
C LYS A 181 -17.10 -12.94 -0.79
N LYS A 182 -17.15 -13.19 0.51
CA LYS A 182 -17.33 -12.14 1.53
C LYS A 182 -15.98 -11.53 1.84
N ILE A 183 -15.72 -10.34 1.31
CA ILE A 183 -14.45 -9.64 1.43
C ILE A 183 -14.63 -8.49 2.40
N GLY A 184 -13.93 -8.50 3.53
CA GLY A 184 -13.93 -7.42 4.50
C GLY A 184 -12.75 -6.50 4.30
N VAL A 185 -12.99 -5.19 4.41
CA VAL A 185 -11.94 -4.16 4.34
C VAL A 185 -12.28 -2.99 5.29
N PRO A 186 -11.30 -2.36 5.93
CA PRO A 186 -11.52 -1.07 6.60
C PRO A 186 -11.84 -0.01 5.53
N ARG A 187 -12.87 0.80 5.79
CA ARG A 187 -13.30 1.83 4.83
C ARG A 187 -12.24 2.93 4.67
N PHE A 188 -12.10 3.46 3.46
CA PHE A 188 -11.19 4.57 3.14
C PHE A 188 -9.74 4.33 3.54
N SER A 189 -9.31 3.07 3.54
CA SER A 189 -7.97 2.63 3.94
C SER A 189 -7.14 2.13 2.79
N GLU A 190 -5.86 1.95 3.06
CA GLU A 190 -4.88 1.31 2.20
C GLU A 190 -5.30 -0.12 1.85
N ALA A 191 -5.85 -0.86 2.81
CA ALA A 191 -6.34 -2.22 2.62
C ALA A 191 -7.52 -2.30 1.63
N GLN A 192 -8.43 -1.30 1.64
CA GLN A 192 -9.49 -1.22 0.65
C GLN A 192 -8.94 -0.99 -0.77
N THR A 193 -7.97 -0.08 -0.90
CA THR A 193 -7.32 0.17 -2.20
C THR A 193 -6.51 -1.01 -2.68
N LEU A 194 -5.93 -1.79 -1.77
CA LEU A 194 -5.16 -2.99 -2.10
C LEU A 194 -6.03 -4.02 -2.83
N VAL A 195 -7.20 -4.36 -2.29
CA VAL A 195 -8.15 -5.27 -2.96
C VAL A 195 -8.59 -4.69 -4.31
N ALA A 196 -9.00 -3.41 -4.33
CA ALA A 196 -9.47 -2.78 -5.55
C ALA A 196 -8.39 -2.71 -6.64
N TRP A 197 -7.11 -2.51 -6.27
CA TRP A 197 -5.99 -2.52 -7.19
C TRP A 197 -5.84 -3.88 -7.89
N PHE A 198 -5.82 -4.97 -7.14
CA PHE A 198 -5.73 -6.32 -7.71
C PHE A 198 -6.92 -6.63 -8.62
N VAL A 199 -8.13 -6.30 -8.18
CA VAL A 199 -9.36 -6.50 -8.97
C VAL A 199 -9.29 -5.71 -10.28
N ASN A 200 -8.91 -4.44 -10.24
CA ASN A 200 -8.84 -3.58 -11.43
C ASN A 200 -7.75 -4.04 -12.41
N LYS A 201 -6.63 -4.56 -11.92
CA LYS A 201 -5.51 -5.04 -12.75
C LYS A 201 -5.74 -6.45 -13.32
N SER A 202 -6.75 -7.21 -12.86
CA SER A 202 -7.02 -8.58 -13.30
C SER A 202 -7.72 -8.67 -14.67
N ASP A 203 -7.82 -9.90 -15.21
CA ASP A 203 -8.56 -10.23 -16.43
C ASP A 203 -10.06 -10.48 -16.19
N LEU A 204 -10.57 -10.24 -15.00
CA LEU A 204 -12.01 -10.31 -14.74
C LEU A 204 -12.77 -9.36 -15.66
N SER A 205 -14.00 -9.75 -16.04
CA SER A 205 -14.88 -8.85 -16.79
C SER A 205 -15.18 -7.59 -15.97
N ASP A 206 -15.47 -6.46 -16.63
CA ASP A 206 -15.84 -5.22 -15.93
C ASP A 206 -17.03 -5.43 -14.97
N ALA A 207 -17.98 -6.28 -15.34
CA ALA A 207 -19.13 -6.62 -14.50
C ALA A 207 -18.70 -7.41 -13.24
N ASP A 208 -17.75 -8.35 -13.38
CA ASP A 208 -17.23 -9.12 -12.23
C ASP A 208 -16.38 -8.25 -11.32
N LYS A 209 -15.53 -7.38 -11.89
CA LYS A 209 -14.75 -6.38 -11.12
C LYS A 209 -15.67 -5.50 -10.30
N GLN A 210 -16.69 -4.92 -10.94
CA GLN A 210 -17.67 -4.08 -10.26
C GLN A 210 -18.43 -4.85 -9.19
N SER A 211 -18.79 -6.11 -9.47
CA SER A 211 -19.47 -6.97 -8.49
C SER A 211 -18.62 -7.22 -7.25
N ILE A 212 -17.31 -7.42 -7.37
CA ILE A 212 -16.42 -7.58 -6.22
C ILE A 212 -16.35 -6.27 -5.42
N ILE A 213 -16.14 -5.15 -6.11
CA ILE A 213 -16.00 -3.82 -5.49
C ILE A 213 -17.26 -3.43 -4.73
N ASP A 214 -18.45 -3.56 -5.34
CA ASP A 214 -19.74 -3.17 -4.75
C ASP A 214 -20.14 -4.06 -3.55
N ASN A 215 -19.62 -5.29 -3.49
CA ASN A 215 -19.95 -6.24 -2.44
C ASN A 215 -18.88 -6.34 -1.34
N MET A 216 -17.85 -5.49 -1.35
CA MET A 216 -16.93 -5.39 -0.20
C MET A 216 -17.67 -4.96 1.06
N ILE A 217 -17.42 -5.66 2.16
CA ILE A 217 -17.99 -5.38 3.48
C ILE A 217 -17.07 -4.39 4.17
N LEU A 218 -17.57 -3.18 4.41
CA LEU A 218 -16.79 -2.08 4.98
C LEU A 218 -16.87 -2.10 6.51
N PHE A 219 -15.73 -2.08 7.16
CA PHE A 219 -15.56 -1.97 8.61
C PHE A 219 -15.04 -0.57 8.99
N ASP A 220 -15.11 -0.23 10.26
CA ASP A 220 -14.59 1.07 10.73
C ASP A 220 -13.06 1.05 10.86
N ASP A 221 -12.47 -0.10 11.20
CA ASP A 221 -11.02 -0.27 11.30
C ASP A 221 -10.54 -1.69 10.92
N ALA A 222 -9.21 -1.88 10.91
CA ALA A 222 -8.59 -3.15 10.56
C ALA A 222 -8.75 -4.22 11.65
N SER A 223 -8.90 -3.82 12.91
CA SER A 223 -9.08 -4.76 14.02
C SER A 223 -10.43 -5.45 13.89
N GLU A 224 -11.50 -4.67 13.66
CA GLU A 224 -12.82 -5.22 13.38
C GLU A 224 -12.82 -6.13 12.15
N THR A 225 -12.10 -5.74 11.09
CA THR A 225 -11.98 -6.54 9.87
C THR A 225 -11.30 -7.89 10.15
N GLY A 226 -10.15 -7.87 10.83
CA GLY A 226 -9.40 -9.07 11.19
C GLY A 226 -10.19 -9.99 12.14
N GLU A 227 -10.82 -9.42 13.16
CA GLU A 227 -11.65 -10.17 14.11
C GLU A 227 -12.85 -10.85 13.41
N ALA A 228 -13.52 -10.15 12.48
CA ALA A 228 -14.63 -10.72 11.69
C ALA A 228 -14.18 -11.88 10.81
N PHE A 229 -12.95 -11.81 10.25
CA PHE A 229 -12.37 -12.91 9.48
C PHE A 229 -12.14 -14.15 10.35
N PHE A 230 -11.47 -14.00 11.49
CA PHE A 230 -11.18 -15.12 12.41
C PHE A 230 -12.44 -15.64 13.12
N ALA A 231 -13.48 -14.82 13.26
CA ALA A 231 -14.81 -15.26 13.69
C ALA A 231 -15.60 -16.03 12.60
N GLY A 232 -15.03 -16.20 11.38
CA GLY A 232 -15.64 -16.95 10.28
C GLY A 232 -16.73 -16.19 9.52
N GLN A 233 -16.88 -14.90 9.75
CA GLN A 233 -17.89 -14.06 9.09
C GLN A 233 -17.48 -13.67 7.66
N LEU A 234 -16.18 -13.66 7.36
CA LEU A 234 -15.58 -13.31 6.08
C LEU A 234 -14.87 -14.52 5.47
N ASP A 235 -14.71 -14.50 4.15
CA ASP A 235 -13.90 -15.47 3.40
C ASP A 235 -12.51 -14.92 3.10
N VAL A 236 -12.41 -13.59 2.96
CA VAL A 236 -11.20 -12.81 2.70
C VAL A 236 -11.24 -11.54 3.55
N ALA A 237 -10.09 -11.12 4.05
CA ALA A 237 -9.95 -9.81 4.67
C ALA A 237 -8.67 -9.13 4.19
N ALA A 238 -8.76 -7.86 3.81
CA ALA A 238 -7.58 -7.03 3.68
C ALA A 238 -7.42 -6.22 4.97
N THR A 239 -6.23 -6.29 5.55
CA THR A 239 -5.92 -5.74 6.86
C THR A 239 -4.41 -5.57 7.02
N TRP A 240 -3.96 -5.26 8.22
CA TRP A 240 -2.55 -5.16 8.55
C TRP A 240 -2.19 -5.95 9.81
N GLN A 241 -0.92 -5.90 10.19
CA GLN A 241 -0.43 -6.59 11.39
C GLN A 241 -1.22 -6.17 12.66
N PRO A 242 -1.47 -7.11 13.61
CA PRO A 242 -0.90 -8.47 13.67
C PRO A 242 -1.73 -9.57 12.97
N TYR A 243 -2.80 -9.22 12.25
CA TYR A 243 -3.74 -10.20 11.69
C TYR A 243 -3.11 -11.06 10.57
N LEU A 244 -2.11 -10.51 9.83
CA LEU A 244 -1.36 -11.30 8.85
C LEU A 244 -0.60 -12.44 9.55
N SER A 245 0.09 -12.12 10.65
CA SER A 245 0.79 -13.13 11.45
C SER A 245 -0.15 -14.19 12.00
N TYR A 246 -1.35 -13.81 12.45
CA TYR A 246 -2.35 -14.77 12.92
C TYR A 246 -2.84 -15.72 11.81
N ALA A 247 -2.89 -15.25 10.55
CA ALA A 247 -3.27 -16.08 9.41
C ALA A 247 -2.25 -17.20 9.16
N THR A 248 -0.95 -16.95 9.38
CA THR A 248 0.11 -17.98 9.22
C THR A 248 0.07 -19.04 10.32
N GLU A 249 -0.52 -18.73 11.47
CA GLU A 249 -0.67 -19.66 12.59
C GLU A 249 -1.97 -20.50 12.51
N ASN A 250 -2.90 -20.11 11.63
CA ASN A 250 -4.21 -20.74 11.48
C ASN A 250 -4.22 -21.67 10.25
N SER A 251 -4.45 -22.97 10.46
CA SER A 251 -4.45 -23.98 9.39
C SER A 251 -5.52 -23.78 8.31
N ASP A 252 -6.57 -22.99 8.59
CA ASP A 252 -7.70 -22.74 7.69
C ASP A 252 -7.57 -21.40 6.95
N ALA A 253 -6.48 -20.68 7.20
CA ALA A 253 -6.20 -19.37 6.59
C ALA A 253 -4.76 -19.33 6.04
N HIS A 254 -4.51 -18.36 5.15
CA HIS A 254 -3.17 -18.04 4.65
C HIS A 254 -3.10 -16.58 4.22
N ILE A 255 -1.90 -16.08 4.04
CA ILE A 255 -1.67 -14.79 3.42
C ILE A 255 -1.75 -14.97 1.90
N MET A 256 -2.77 -14.39 1.27
CA MET A 256 -2.91 -14.38 -0.19
C MET A 256 -1.95 -13.37 -0.84
N PHE A 257 -1.73 -12.23 -0.18
CA PHE A 257 -0.80 -11.20 -0.57
C PHE A 257 -0.28 -10.46 0.66
N SER A 258 1.01 -10.10 0.63
CA SER A 258 1.64 -9.20 1.58
C SER A 258 2.45 -8.13 0.84
N THR A 259 2.56 -6.95 1.42
CA THR A 259 3.38 -5.84 0.90
C THR A 259 4.87 -6.13 0.86
N THR A 260 5.34 -7.29 1.36
CA THR A 260 6.71 -7.79 1.07
C THR A 260 7.01 -7.90 -0.43
N ALA A 261 5.96 -8.06 -1.25
CA ALA A 261 6.07 -8.20 -2.71
C ALA A 261 5.94 -6.86 -3.46
N SER A 262 5.82 -5.72 -2.75
CA SER A 262 5.67 -4.40 -3.37
C SER A 262 6.22 -3.29 -2.50
N LYS A 263 7.19 -2.54 -3.03
CA LYS A 263 7.77 -1.35 -2.37
C LYS A 263 6.99 -0.07 -2.63
N SER A 264 5.96 -0.10 -3.46
CA SER A 264 5.30 1.11 -3.93
C SER A 264 3.79 1.15 -3.69
N LEU A 265 3.13 0.00 -3.43
CA LEU A 265 1.67 -0.02 -3.22
C LEU A 265 1.23 0.79 -2.01
N ILE A 266 2.02 0.79 -0.92
CA ILE A 266 1.75 1.58 0.28
C ILE A 266 3.04 2.25 0.70
N MET A 267 3.15 3.54 0.38
CA MET A 267 4.29 4.39 0.72
C MET A 267 3.83 5.52 1.63
N ASP A 268 4.51 5.71 2.75
CA ASP A 268 4.25 6.72 3.76
C ASP A 268 5.09 7.97 3.55
N GLY A 269 4.43 9.11 3.47
CA GLY A 269 5.10 10.40 3.30
C GLY A 269 4.52 11.48 4.20
N ILE A 270 5.20 12.62 4.26
CA ILE A 270 4.72 13.77 5.00
C ILE A 270 4.20 14.82 4.02
N VAL A 271 2.91 15.09 4.15
CA VAL A 271 2.23 16.17 3.44
C VAL A 271 2.36 17.45 4.24
N PHE A 272 2.82 18.52 3.61
CA PHE A 272 2.82 19.87 4.16
C PHE A 272 1.79 20.74 3.43
N ARG A 273 1.22 21.72 4.13
CA ARG A 273 0.54 22.82 3.47
C ARG A 273 1.54 23.57 2.60
N SER A 274 1.19 23.84 1.35
CA SER A 274 2.09 24.54 0.40
C SER A 274 2.44 25.96 0.85
N ASP A 275 1.52 26.68 1.52
CA ASP A 275 1.77 28.02 2.06
C ASP A 275 2.85 27.99 3.17
N PHE A 276 2.83 26.99 4.06
CA PHE A 276 3.86 26.81 5.08
C PHE A 276 5.21 26.40 4.46
N ALA A 277 5.22 25.39 3.58
CA ALA A 277 6.45 24.89 3.00
C ALA A 277 7.19 25.96 2.15
N GLN A 278 6.44 26.80 1.44
CA GLN A 278 7.00 27.91 0.67
C GLN A 278 7.52 29.04 1.55
N ALA A 279 6.88 29.29 2.70
CA ALA A 279 7.35 30.30 3.66
C ALA A 279 8.60 29.86 4.42
N HIS A 280 8.78 28.55 4.66
CA HIS A 280 9.83 27.97 5.49
C HIS A 280 10.55 26.80 4.81
N PRO A 281 11.14 26.96 3.62
CA PRO A 281 11.77 25.86 2.89
C PRO A 281 12.99 25.28 3.61
N ASP A 282 13.70 26.08 4.40
CA ASP A 282 14.82 25.68 5.23
C ASP A 282 14.37 24.79 6.40
N VAL A 283 13.23 25.09 7.01
CA VAL A 283 12.63 24.26 8.08
C VAL A 283 12.18 22.89 7.54
N VAL A 284 11.54 22.86 6.37
CA VAL A 284 11.15 21.59 5.71
C VAL A 284 12.39 20.77 5.34
N THR A 285 13.44 21.40 4.79
CA THR A 285 14.71 20.72 4.48
C THR A 285 15.38 20.15 5.75
N ALA A 286 15.42 20.91 6.85
CA ALA A 286 15.96 20.46 8.11
C ALA A 286 15.13 19.31 8.74
N PHE A 287 13.80 19.34 8.58
CA PHE A 287 12.92 18.25 9.00
C PHE A 287 13.24 16.94 8.25
N ILE A 288 13.42 17.00 6.93
CA ILE A 288 13.81 15.87 6.10
C ILE A 288 15.21 15.35 6.52
N ASP A 289 16.16 16.25 6.73
CA ASP A 289 17.50 15.89 7.21
C ASP A 289 17.46 15.14 8.56
N GLY A 290 16.61 15.61 9.47
CA GLY A 290 16.42 14.97 10.77
C GLY A 290 15.84 13.55 10.66
N ILE A 291 14.89 13.31 9.75
CA ILE A 291 14.37 11.97 9.48
C ILE A 291 15.47 11.04 8.99
N PHE A 292 16.25 11.47 8.00
CA PHE A 292 17.33 10.65 7.45
C PHE A 292 18.43 10.34 8.48
N GLN A 293 18.72 11.27 9.39
CA GLN A 293 19.65 10.99 10.50
C GLN A 293 19.06 9.97 11.47
N ALA A 294 17.77 10.06 11.78
CA ALA A 294 17.10 9.19 12.74
C ALA A 294 16.85 7.77 12.20
N ASN A 295 16.87 7.55 10.87
CA ASN A 295 16.75 6.22 10.28
C ASN A 295 17.76 5.22 10.89
N ALA A 296 18.96 5.68 11.30
CA ALA A 296 19.96 4.84 11.96
C ALA A 296 19.51 4.31 13.34
N MET A 297 18.51 4.93 13.96
CA MET A 297 17.97 4.56 15.27
C MET A 297 16.73 3.65 15.16
N TYR A 298 16.23 3.41 13.96
CA TYR A 298 14.93 2.76 13.72
C TYR A 298 14.76 1.42 14.44
N THR A 299 15.81 0.59 14.48
CA THR A 299 15.77 -0.75 15.08
C THR A 299 16.52 -0.86 16.42
N THR A 300 16.90 0.25 17.04
CA THR A 300 17.79 0.24 18.23
C THR A 300 17.30 1.07 19.40
N GLU A 301 16.44 2.05 19.17
CA GLU A 301 15.91 2.95 20.21
C GLU A 301 14.39 2.85 20.25
N PHE A 302 13.79 2.48 21.39
CA PHE A 302 12.36 2.21 21.46
C PHE A 302 11.63 2.99 22.57
N ASP A 303 12.34 3.70 23.43
CA ASP A 303 11.71 4.41 24.56
C ASP A 303 10.86 5.59 24.09
N TYR A 304 11.29 6.28 23.02
CA TYR A 304 10.56 7.43 22.51
C TYR A 304 9.21 7.04 21.90
N ILE A 305 9.17 6.00 21.07
CA ILE A 305 7.90 5.55 20.47
C ILE A 305 6.91 5.07 21.53
N ARG A 306 7.36 4.37 22.58
CA ARG A 306 6.52 3.98 23.72
C ARG A 306 5.92 5.17 24.46
N SER A 307 6.66 6.26 24.56
CA SER A 307 6.21 7.47 25.28
C SER A 307 5.23 8.31 24.46
N VAL A 308 5.23 8.15 23.14
CA VAL A 308 4.47 8.97 22.19
C VAL A 308 3.22 8.24 21.68
N MET A 309 3.35 6.96 21.31
CA MET A 309 2.26 6.19 20.73
C MET A 309 1.66 5.21 21.75
N PRO A 310 0.38 5.38 22.14
CA PRO A 310 -0.30 4.51 23.10
C PRO A 310 -0.27 3.03 22.77
N MET A 311 -0.33 2.65 21.47
CA MET A 311 -0.29 1.25 21.05
C MET A 311 1.01 0.54 21.44
N PHE A 312 2.12 1.26 21.63
CA PHE A 312 3.41 0.69 22.06
C PHE A 312 3.62 0.74 23.58
N ALA A 313 2.68 1.30 24.35
CA ALA A 313 2.80 1.38 25.78
C ALA A 313 2.84 -0.03 26.42
N GLY A 314 3.98 -0.39 27.03
CA GLY A 314 4.20 -1.70 27.65
C GLY A 314 4.60 -2.81 26.69
N VAL A 315 4.79 -2.53 25.40
CA VAL A 315 5.33 -3.47 24.41
C VAL A 315 6.84 -3.62 24.62
N SER A 316 7.37 -4.85 24.52
CA SER A 316 8.80 -5.12 24.71
C SER A 316 9.65 -4.62 23.53
N ASP A 317 10.97 -4.46 23.74
CA ASP A 317 11.90 -4.07 22.68
C ASP A 317 11.92 -5.07 21.53
N GLU A 318 11.84 -6.38 21.85
CA GLU A 318 11.82 -7.45 20.87
C GLU A 318 10.57 -7.39 19.99
N GLU A 319 9.41 -7.09 20.57
CA GLU A 319 8.15 -6.99 19.84
C GLU A 319 8.11 -5.72 18.98
N ILE A 320 8.56 -4.56 19.48
CA ILE A 320 8.66 -3.33 18.66
C ILE A 320 9.66 -3.54 17.52
N LYS A 321 10.80 -4.18 17.81
CA LYS A 321 11.80 -4.50 16.79
C LYS A 321 11.26 -5.44 15.72
N ALA A 322 10.42 -6.40 16.08
CA ALA A 322 9.74 -7.27 15.11
C ALA A 322 8.80 -6.45 14.21
N GLN A 323 8.00 -5.54 14.80
CA GLN A 323 7.13 -4.65 14.04
C GLN A 323 7.91 -3.64 13.16
N CYS A 324 9.13 -3.25 13.54
CA CYS A 324 10.00 -2.47 12.65
C CYS A 324 10.33 -3.21 11.34
N GLY A 325 10.22 -4.54 11.31
CA GLY A 325 10.36 -5.33 10.08
C GLY A 325 9.21 -5.17 9.09
N ASP A 326 8.07 -4.64 9.54
CA ASP A 326 6.88 -4.42 8.71
C ASP A 326 6.95 -3.14 7.86
N ALA A 327 7.97 -2.30 8.07
CA ALA A 327 8.23 -1.09 7.30
C ALA A 327 9.73 -0.95 6.97
N GLU A 328 10.04 -0.52 5.76
CA GLU A 328 11.41 -0.23 5.33
C GLU A 328 11.60 1.26 5.12
N MET A 329 12.63 1.82 5.79
CA MET A 329 12.90 3.25 5.80
C MET A 329 13.50 3.71 4.49
N MET A 330 12.99 4.81 3.94
CA MET A 330 13.53 5.45 2.75
C MET A 330 14.59 6.48 3.10
N GLY A 331 15.75 6.40 2.44
CA GLY A 331 16.81 7.39 2.53
C GLY A 331 16.74 8.44 1.41
N TYR A 332 17.83 9.22 1.27
CA TYR A 332 17.91 10.30 0.28
C TYR A 332 17.81 9.78 -1.15
N ALA A 333 18.51 8.70 -1.50
CA ALA A 333 18.57 8.20 -2.87
C ALA A 333 17.23 7.61 -3.33
N GLU A 334 16.59 6.82 -2.47
CA GLU A 334 15.24 6.29 -2.72
C GLU A 334 14.21 7.43 -2.86
N ASN A 335 14.25 8.42 -1.98
CA ASN A 335 13.33 9.57 -2.04
C ASN A 335 13.45 10.34 -3.35
N LYS A 336 14.68 10.51 -3.87
CA LYS A 336 14.88 11.18 -5.14
C LYS A 336 14.21 10.43 -6.29
N GLU A 337 14.37 9.12 -6.36
CA GLU A 337 13.77 8.28 -7.39
C GLU A 337 12.25 8.22 -7.25
N VAL A 338 11.77 8.03 -6.02
CA VAL A 338 10.33 7.92 -5.72
C VAL A 338 9.60 9.21 -6.06
N LEU A 339 10.10 10.36 -5.65
CA LEU A 339 9.46 11.65 -5.93
C LEU A 339 9.47 12.02 -7.43
N ASP A 340 10.52 11.62 -8.17
CA ASP A 340 10.66 11.95 -9.59
C ASP A 340 9.79 11.07 -10.50
N SER A 341 9.50 9.81 -10.10
CA SER A 341 8.87 8.84 -11.01
C SER A 341 7.81 7.94 -10.36
N THR A 342 8.14 7.24 -9.26
CA THR A 342 7.28 6.20 -8.70
C THR A 342 6.02 6.78 -8.07
N ALA A 343 6.15 7.80 -7.23
CA ALA A 343 5.02 8.36 -6.50
C ALA A 343 3.96 9.02 -7.40
N PRO A 344 4.33 9.80 -8.45
CA PRO A 344 3.35 10.27 -9.42
C PRO A 344 2.57 9.14 -10.10
N SER A 345 3.24 8.05 -10.50
CA SER A 345 2.60 6.90 -11.15
C SER A 345 1.62 6.20 -10.19
N VAL A 346 2.06 5.90 -8.97
CA VAL A 346 1.21 5.29 -7.94
C VAL A 346 0.03 6.19 -7.58
N TYR A 347 0.24 7.51 -7.50
CA TYR A 347 -0.84 8.45 -7.23
C TYR A 347 -1.93 8.41 -8.31
N PHE A 348 -1.56 8.31 -9.59
CA PHE A 348 -2.55 8.17 -10.67
C PHE A 348 -3.29 6.84 -10.58
N ASP A 349 -2.60 5.73 -10.29
CA ASP A 349 -3.25 4.44 -10.06
C ASP A 349 -4.24 4.53 -8.88
N MET A 350 -3.86 5.19 -7.78
CA MET A 350 -4.75 5.39 -6.63
C MET A 350 -5.94 6.29 -6.96
N CYS A 351 -5.77 7.30 -7.81
CA CYS A 351 -6.89 8.09 -8.33
C CYS A 351 -7.88 7.22 -9.12
N ASP A 352 -7.38 6.34 -10.00
CA ASP A 352 -8.24 5.40 -10.75
C ASP A 352 -9.04 4.49 -9.81
N ILE A 353 -8.36 3.99 -8.75
CA ILE A 353 -9.00 3.12 -7.76
C ILE A 353 -10.08 3.88 -6.99
N TRP A 354 -9.77 5.05 -6.44
CA TRP A 354 -10.75 5.82 -5.66
C TRP A 354 -11.95 6.27 -6.51
N GLU A 355 -11.73 6.61 -7.79
CA GLU A 355 -12.83 6.87 -8.72
C GLU A 355 -13.68 5.62 -8.97
N SER A 356 -13.07 4.43 -9.09
CA SER A 356 -13.81 3.17 -9.22
C SER A 356 -14.62 2.82 -7.95
N LEU A 357 -14.17 3.30 -6.79
CA LEU A 357 -14.87 3.20 -5.51
C LEU A 357 -15.94 4.30 -5.30
N GLY A 358 -16.12 5.20 -6.28
CA GLY A 358 -17.12 6.28 -6.26
C GLY A 358 -16.66 7.58 -5.60
N GLU A 359 -15.37 7.72 -5.30
CA GLU A 359 -14.82 8.89 -4.63
C GLU A 359 -14.37 9.97 -5.62
N THR A 360 -14.35 11.21 -5.16
CA THR A 360 -13.87 12.35 -5.96
C THR A 360 -12.42 12.64 -5.64
N VAL A 361 -11.55 12.63 -6.65
CA VAL A 361 -10.12 12.89 -6.52
C VAL A 361 -9.66 14.06 -7.40
N ASN A 362 -8.50 14.63 -7.07
CA ASN A 362 -7.84 15.66 -7.86
C ASN A 362 -6.57 15.12 -8.54
N ARG A 363 -6.70 14.55 -9.73
CA ARG A 363 -5.55 14.03 -10.51
C ARG A 363 -4.50 15.10 -10.80
N LYS A 364 -4.90 16.37 -10.93
CA LYS A 364 -3.98 17.47 -11.24
C LYS A 364 -3.04 17.77 -10.08
N ALA A 365 -3.37 17.38 -8.86
CA ALA A 365 -2.49 17.57 -7.71
C ALA A 365 -1.12 16.89 -7.92
N ALA A 366 -1.04 15.79 -8.66
CA ALA A 366 0.23 15.12 -8.97
C ALA A 366 1.31 16.04 -9.56
N MET A 367 0.90 17.11 -10.26
CA MET A 367 1.84 18.05 -10.88
C MET A 367 2.61 18.93 -9.88
N THR A 368 2.11 19.07 -8.66
CA THR A 368 2.69 19.96 -7.63
C THR A 368 2.85 19.27 -6.28
N LEU A 369 2.29 18.07 -6.13
CA LEU A 369 2.32 17.34 -4.87
C LEU A 369 3.72 16.80 -4.54
N PHE A 370 4.36 16.15 -5.51
CA PHE A 370 5.67 15.52 -5.32
C PHE A 370 6.77 16.51 -5.74
N ASP A 371 7.45 17.07 -4.75
CA ASP A 371 8.42 18.14 -5.00
C ASP A 371 9.75 17.84 -4.31
N ASN A 372 10.77 17.56 -5.11
CA ASN A 372 12.10 17.22 -4.63
C ASN A 372 12.98 18.46 -4.30
N GLN A 373 12.47 19.69 -4.50
CA GLN A 373 13.26 20.92 -4.26
C GLN A 373 13.82 20.98 -2.82
N TYR A 374 13.10 20.43 -1.85
CA TYR A 374 13.50 20.39 -0.44
C TYR A 374 14.59 19.34 -0.14
N LEU A 375 14.80 18.37 -1.05
CA LEU A 375 15.89 17.40 -0.98
C LEU A 375 17.19 17.95 -1.57
N LEU A 376 17.11 18.84 -2.56
CA LEU A 376 18.30 19.32 -3.29
C LEU A 376 19.41 19.88 -2.38
N PRO A 377 19.12 20.64 -1.31
CA PRO A 377 20.16 21.13 -0.39
C PRO A 377 20.91 20.01 0.34
N LEU A 378 20.30 18.81 0.47
CA LEU A 378 20.86 17.67 1.17
C LEU A 378 21.75 16.78 0.29
N ALA A 379 21.82 17.05 -1.02
CA ALA A 379 22.57 16.24 -1.98
C ALA A 379 24.06 16.06 -1.58
N SER A 380 24.72 17.11 -1.13
CA SER A 380 26.13 17.04 -0.74
C SER A 380 26.37 16.18 0.50
N LYS A 381 25.37 16.03 1.37
CA LYS A 381 25.44 15.23 2.60
C LYS A 381 25.19 13.74 2.35
N TYR A 382 24.27 13.40 1.44
CA TYR A 382 23.76 12.04 1.28
C TYR A 382 24.08 11.37 -0.07
N SER A 383 24.62 12.10 -1.08
CA SER A 383 24.88 11.55 -2.43
C SER A 383 25.91 10.41 -2.48
N SER A 384 26.69 10.19 -1.39
CA SER A 384 27.64 9.08 -1.30
C SER A 384 27.08 7.84 -0.61
N THR A 385 25.87 7.89 -0.09
CA THR A 385 25.21 6.76 0.55
C THR A 385 24.63 5.88 -0.56
N SER A 386 25.22 4.70 -0.79
CA SER A 386 24.69 3.74 -1.74
C SER A 386 23.33 3.24 -1.25
N THR A 387 22.34 3.23 -2.14
CA THR A 387 21.11 2.51 -1.96
C THR A 387 21.40 1.06 -1.55
N SER A 388 20.71 0.57 -0.54
CA SER A 388 20.63 -0.87 -0.29
C SER A 388 19.86 -1.47 -1.47
N THR A 389 20.56 -1.84 -2.52
CA THR A 389 19.97 -2.69 -3.54
C THR A 389 19.75 -4.05 -2.90
N SER A 390 18.49 -4.42 -2.67
CA SER A 390 18.12 -5.81 -2.44
C SER A 390 18.85 -6.65 -3.49
N LYS A 391 19.64 -7.63 -3.05
CA LYS A 391 20.35 -8.50 -4.01
C LYS A 391 19.30 -9.15 -4.89
N PRO A 392 19.45 -9.09 -6.22
CA PRO A 392 18.55 -9.82 -7.10
C PRO A 392 18.50 -11.28 -6.67
N VAL A 393 17.33 -11.84 -6.52
CA VAL A 393 17.18 -13.28 -6.27
C VAL A 393 17.55 -13.99 -7.54
N GLU A 394 18.76 -14.57 -7.61
CA GLU A 394 19.16 -15.41 -8.75
C GLU A 394 18.47 -16.77 -8.60
N LEU A 395 17.42 -17.00 -9.40
CA LEU A 395 16.73 -18.29 -9.46
C LEU A 395 17.52 -19.29 -10.31
N THR A 396 17.73 -20.48 -9.79
CA THR A 396 18.26 -21.61 -10.57
C THR A 396 17.22 -22.07 -11.60
N GLU A 397 17.63 -22.78 -12.64
CA GLU A 397 16.69 -23.32 -13.64
C GLU A 397 15.70 -24.34 -13.03
N GLU A 398 16.12 -25.10 -11.99
CA GLU A 398 15.23 -25.97 -11.24
C GLU A 398 14.15 -25.18 -10.51
N GLN A 399 14.52 -24.10 -9.83
CA GLN A 399 13.55 -23.23 -9.16
C GLN A 399 12.58 -22.58 -10.15
N LYS A 400 13.07 -22.11 -11.32
CA LYS A 400 12.20 -21.59 -12.38
C LYS A 400 11.19 -22.62 -12.87
N GLN A 401 11.62 -23.89 -13.05
CA GLN A 401 10.72 -24.98 -13.46
C GLN A 401 9.67 -25.31 -12.40
N GLU A 402 10.01 -25.20 -11.13
CA GLU A 402 9.08 -25.36 -10.03
C GLU A 402 8.05 -24.24 -10.00
N ILE A 403 8.52 -22.98 -10.11
CA ILE A 403 7.68 -21.78 -10.09
C ILE A 403 6.68 -21.76 -11.26
N VAL A 404 7.02 -22.33 -12.41
CA VAL A 404 6.08 -22.46 -13.54
C VAL A 404 4.75 -23.11 -13.12
N ASN A 405 4.78 -24.01 -12.16
CA ASN A 405 3.60 -24.74 -11.68
C ASN A 405 2.88 -24.06 -10.49
N TYR A 406 3.47 -23.01 -9.90
CA TYR A 406 2.79 -22.27 -8.82
C TYR A 406 1.60 -21.52 -9.37
N GLU A 407 0.56 -21.43 -8.55
CA GLU A 407 -0.62 -20.61 -8.86
C GLU A 407 -0.22 -19.13 -8.90
N ALA A 408 -0.77 -18.37 -9.82
CA ALA A 408 -0.48 -16.95 -9.94
C ALA A 408 -1.49 -16.15 -9.15
N LEU A 409 -1.03 -15.23 -8.32
CA LEU A 409 -1.90 -14.28 -7.62
C LEU A 409 -2.73 -13.46 -8.61
N LEU A 410 -2.08 -12.95 -9.65
CA LEU A 410 -2.69 -12.13 -10.69
C LEU A 410 -2.32 -12.69 -12.07
N THR A 411 -3.33 -12.86 -12.91
CA THR A 411 -3.18 -13.24 -14.33
C THR A 411 -3.75 -12.14 -15.20
N LYS A 412 -3.02 -11.79 -16.27
CA LYS A 412 -3.51 -10.86 -17.28
C LYS A 412 -3.04 -11.28 -18.67
N SER A 413 -3.96 -11.25 -19.63
CA SER A 413 -3.69 -11.66 -21.02
C SER A 413 -3.62 -10.43 -21.92
N MET A 414 -2.75 -10.49 -22.94
CA MET A 414 -2.70 -9.48 -23.98
C MET A 414 -2.72 -10.11 -25.38
N THR A 415 -3.26 -9.37 -26.32
CA THR A 415 -3.15 -9.70 -27.74
C THR A 415 -2.24 -8.69 -28.41
N VAL A 416 -1.01 -9.09 -28.68
CA VAL A 416 -0.06 -8.33 -29.51
C VAL A 416 0.09 -9.02 -30.86
N GLU A 417 0.03 -8.24 -31.95
CA GLU A 417 0.16 -8.78 -33.30
C GLU A 417 1.62 -8.99 -33.70
N PHE A 418 1.91 -10.18 -34.19
CA PHE A 418 3.20 -10.52 -34.74
C PHE A 418 3.13 -10.67 -36.28
N VAL A 419 4.22 -10.41 -36.96
CA VAL A 419 4.38 -10.79 -38.37
C VAL A 419 4.22 -12.30 -38.49
N ALA A 420 3.52 -12.76 -39.52
CA ALA A 420 3.23 -14.20 -39.69
C ALA A 420 4.50 -15.05 -39.60
N ASP A 421 4.42 -16.15 -38.89
CA ASP A 421 5.49 -17.12 -38.63
C ASP A 421 6.80 -16.54 -38.05
N THR A 422 6.71 -15.39 -37.40
CA THR A 422 7.84 -14.74 -36.72
C THR A 422 7.49 -14.30 -35.30
N ALA A 423 8.49 -13.87 -34.51
CA ALA A 423 8.37 -13.20 -33.24
C ALA A 423 8.59 -11.66 -33.34
N GLN A 424 8.49 -11.09 -34.56
CA GLN A 424 8.57 -9.65 -34.76
C GLN A 424 7.18 -9.02 -34.59
N PHE A 425 7.06 -7.98 -33.77
CA PHE A 425 5.82 -7.22 -33.65
C PHE A 425 5.45 -6.60 -35.00
N LYS A 426 4.18 -6.76 -35.39
CA LYS A 426 3.68 -6.22 -36.67
C LYS A 426 3.58 -4.70 -36.63
N ASN A 427 3.13 -4.19 -35.50
CA ASN A 427 3.09 -2.76 -35.17
C ASN A 427 3.77 -2.57 -33.79
N PRO A 428 5.08 -2.23 -33.76
CA PRO A 428 5.80 -2.12 -32.49
C PRO A 428 5.24 -1.06 -31.53
N GLU A 429 4.80 0.11 -32.05
CA GLU A 429 4.27 1.18 -31.20
C GLU A 429 2.99 0.76 -30.48
N GLU A 430 2.08 0.10 -31.18
CA GLU A 430 0.85 -0.43 -30.59
C GLU A 430 1.13 -1.57 -29.60
N ALA A 431 2.06 -2.46 -29.95
CA ALA A 431 2.49 -3.56 -29.07
C ALA A 431 3.12 -3.00 -27.78
N TYR A 432 3.95 -1.97 -27.87
CA TYR A 432 4.59 -1.34 -26.72
C TYR A 432 3.54 -0.67 -25.82
N ALA A 433 2.60 0.09 -26.38
CA ALA A 433 1.53 0.71 -25.61
C ALA A 433 0.68 -0.31 -24.83
N ILE A 434 0.42 -1.50 -25.41
CA ILE A 434 -0.27 -2.59 -24.70
C ILE A 434 0.62 -3.15 -23.58
N MET A 435 1.92 -3.35 -23.84
CA MET A 435 2.85 -3.96 -22.88
C MET A 435 3.22 -3.03 -21.72
N ASP A 436 3.12 -1.70 -21.89
CA ASP A 436 3.41 -0.71 -20.84
C ASP A 436 2.54 -0.90 -19.59
N GLU A 437 1.29 -1.33 -19.74
CA GLU A 437 0.43 -1.67 -18.61
C GLU A 437 1.01 -2.83 -17.78
N PHE A 438 1.56 -3.86 -18.45
CA PHE A 438 2.16 -5.01 -17.77
C PHE A 438 3.49 -4.65 -17.11
N VAL A 439 4.25 -3.74 -17.72
CA VAL A 439 5.47 -3.17 -17.11
C VAL A 439 5.11 -2.38 -15.86
N SER A 440 4.02 -1.60 -15.88
CA SER A 440 3.54 -0.89 -14.70
C SER A 440 3.19 -1.84 -13.56
N ILE A 441 2.44 -2.92 -13.84
CA ILE A 441 2.11 -3.95 -12.84
C ILE A 441 3.40 -4.62 -12.31
N ALA A 442 4.34 -4.96 -13.20
CA ALA A 442 5.60 -5.60 -12.85
C ALA A 442 6.49 -4.72 -11.96
N ASN A 443 6.48 -3.41 -12.18
CA ASN A 443 7.19 -2.44 -11.34
C ASN A 443 6.51 -2.25 -9.98
N THR A 444 5.18 -2.28 -9.96
CA THR A 444 4.40 -2.18 -8.71
C THR A 444 4.59 -3.44 -7.85
N LEU A 445 4.53 -4.63 -8.45
CA LEU A 445 4.80 -5.91 -7.79
C LEU A 445 6.27 -6.29 -7.96
N ASP A 446 7.19 -5.50 -7.44
CA ASP A 446 8.63 -5.65 -7.67
C ASP A 446 9.25 -6.91 -7.05
N GLY A 447 8.58 -7.54 -6.06
CA GLY A 447 8.91 -8.86 -5.52
C GLY A 447 8.32 -10.06 -6.28
N ALA A 448 7.42 -9.84 -7.25
CA ALA A 448 6.79 -10.94 -7.99
C ALA A 448 7.70 -11.53 -9.08
N ILE A 449 7.60 -12.83 -9.28
CA ILE A 449 8.11 -13.51 -10.48
C ILE A 449 7.07 -13.43 -11.60
N ILE A 450 7.52 -13.10 -12.80
CA ILE A 450 6.68 -12.81 -13.95
C ILE A 450 6.86 -13.93 -14.98
N GLN A 451 5.83 -14.75 -15.16
CA GLN A 451 5.82 -15.80 -16.18
C GLN A 451 5.07 -15.29 -17.40
N VAL A 452 5.75 -15.30 -18.55
CA VAL A 452 5.23 -14.88 -19.85
C VAL A 452 4.99 -16.11 -20.72
N GLU A 453 3.74 -16.39 -21.07
CA GLU A 453 3.35 -17.55 -21.86
C GLU A 453 2.87 -17.15 -23.27
N GLY A 454 3.54 -17.63 -24.30
CA GLY A 454 3.12 -17.44 -25.67
C GLY A 454 2.16 -18.53 -26.14
N ASN A 455 1.08 -18.16 -26.83
CA ASN A 455 0.07 -19.07 -27.39
C ASN A 455 -0.10 -18.79 -28.88
N ILE A 456 -0.42 -19.83 -29.66
CA ILE A 456 -0.74 -19.74 -31.09
C ILE A 456 -2.07 -20.40 -31.41
N ASN A 457 -2.65 -19.99 -32.54
CA ASN A 457 -3.81 -20.67 -33.10
C ASN A 457 -3.35 -21.71 -34.12
N ALA A 458 -3.43 -22.98 -33.78
CA ALA A 458 -3.16 -24.08 -34.70
C ALA A 458 -4.07 -25.29 -34.40
N ARG A 459 -4.56 -25.97 -35.46
CA ARG A 459 -5.43 -27.15 -35.27
C ARG A 459 -4.69 -28.36 -34.69
N ASN A 460 -3.42 -28.51 -35.03
CA ASN A 460 -2.59 -29.64 -34.61
C ASN A 460 -1.36 -29.13 -33.89
N TYR A 461 -0.89 -29.91 -32.94
CA TYR A 461 0.41 -29.68 -32.33
C TYR A 461 1.55 -29.82 -33.35
N SER A 462 2.53 -28.96 -33.19
CA SER A 462 3.81 -29.08 -33.93
C SER A 462 4.95 -28.48 -33.11
N ASP A 463 6.15 -29.08 -33.21
CA ASP A 463 7.36 -28.58 -32.55
C ASP A 463 7.72 -27.16 -33.02
N SER A 464 7.46 -26.85 -34.30
CA SER A 464 7.67 -25.52 -34.85
C SER A 464 6.69 -24.49 -34.26
N GLY A 465 5.43 -24.87 -34.01
CA GLY A 465 4.45 -24.02 -33.36
C GLY A 465 4.78 -23.78 -31.88
N GLN A 466 5.27 -24.83 -31.22
CA GLN A 466 5.76 -24.73 -29.84
C GLN A 466 6.96 -23.77 -29.78
N ALA A 467 7.95 -23.93 -30.66
CA ALA A 467 9.13 -23.06 -30.74
C ALA A 467 8.73 -21.59 -31.03
N LEU A 468 7.82 -21.38 -32.01
CA LEU A 468 7.36 -20.03 -32.37
C LEU A 468 6.69 -19.32 -31.18
N SER A 469 5.83 -20.04 -30.41
CA SER A 469 5.17 -19.47 -29.25
C SER A 469 6.18 -19.09 -28.15
N ALA A 470 7.23 -19.90 -27.95
CA ALA A 470 8.31 -19.60 -27.02
C ALA A 470 9.11 -18.35 -27.45
N GLU A 471 9.42 -18.22 -28.75
CA GLU A 471 10.14 -17.03 -29.26
C GLU A 471 9.28 -15.74 -29.11
N ARG A 472 7.96 -15.83 -29.25
CA ARG A 472 7.05 -14.71 -29.01
C ARG A 472 7.01 -14.31 -27.53
N ALA A 473 6.95 -15.27 -26.61
CA ALA A 473 7.06 -15.00 -25.17
C ALA A 473 8.39 -14.31 -24.84
N LYS A 474 9.51 -14.77 -25.43
CA LYS A 474 10.82 -14.11 -25.26
C LYS A 474 10.85 -12.69 -25.83
N ALA A 475 10.15 -12.42 -26.94
CA ALA A 475 10.09 -11.07 -27.50
C ALA A 475 9.37 -10.09 -26.55
N VAL A 476 8.29 -10.53 -25.89
CA VAL A 476 7.60 -9.77 -24.85
C VAL A 476 8.50 -9.56 -23.62
N ALA A 477 9.12 -10.63 -23.11
CA ALA A 477 10.04 -10.54 -21.97
C ALA A 477 11.24 -9.61 -22.27
N LYS A 478 11.74 -9.60 -23.51
CA LYS A 478 12.81 -8.68 -23.93
C LYS A 478 12.37 -7.21 -23.85
N TYR A 479 11.11 -6.91 -24.16
CA TYR A 479 10.58 -5.58 -23.99
C TYR A 479 10.52 -5.20 -22.50
N PHE A 480 10.04 -6.09 -21.64
CA PHE A 480 10.01 -5.87 -20.20
C PHE A 480 11.41 -5.56 -19.63
N ILE A 481 12.42 -6.32 -20.06
CA ILE A 481 13.83 -6.07 -19.68
C ILE A 481 14.28 -4.69 -20.17
N ALA A 482 13.92 -4.30 -21.40
CA ALA A 482 14.28 -2.99 -21.94
C ALA A 482 13.62 -1.83 -21.15
N CYS A 483 12.48 -2.09 -20.51
CA CYS A 483 11.80 -1.17 -19.61
C CYS A 483 12.29 -1.24 -18.15
N GLY A 484 13.37 -2.00 -17.87
CA GLY A 484 14.01 -2.04 -16.55
C GLY A 484 13.60 -3.21 -15.64
N ILE A 485 12.73 -4.11 -16.10
CA ILE A 485 12.38 -5.31 -15.31
C ILE A 485 13.61 -6.24 -15.22
N ASP A 486 13.96 -6.67 -14.00
CA ASP A 486 15.08 -7.59 -13.78
C ASP A 486 14.86 -8.91 -14.53
N PRO A 487 15.81 -9.33 -15.39
CA PRO A 487 15.73 -10.60 -16.12
C PRO A 487 15.56 -11.83 -15.20
N ASN A 488 16.05 -11.77 -13.96
CA ASN A 488 15.93 -12.87 -13.00
C ASN A 488 14.48 -13.08 -12.53
N ARG A 489 13.63 -12.07 -12.65
CA ARG A 489 12.19 -12.16 -12.35
C ARG A 489 11.37 -12.74 -13.50
N LEU A 490 11.97 -13.01 -14.66
CA LEU A 490 11.25 -13.40 -15.87
C LEU A 490 11.41 -14.87 -16.20
N ILE A 491 10.28 -15.55 -16.41
CA ILE A 491 10.19 -16.92 -16.92
C ILE A 491 9.39 -16.87 -18.22
N THR A 492 9.88 -17.51 -19.28
CA THR A 492 9.19 -17.57 -20.58
C THR A 492 8.80 -18.98 -20.93
N VAL A 493 7.55 -19.19 -21.33
CA VAL A 493 6.99 -20.49 -21.72
C VAL A 493 6.32 -20.39 -23.09
N GLY A 494 6.56 -21.36 -23.95
CA GLY A 494 5.81 -21.50 -25.19
C GLY A 494 4.79 -22.62 -25.05
N ASN A 495 3.52 -22.35 -25.25
CA ASN A 495 2.45 -23.34 -25.13
C ASN A 495 2.06 -23.96 -26.49
N GLY A 496 2.55 -23.40 -27.61
CA GLY A 496 2.03 -23.80 -28.90
C GLY A 496 0.50 -23.61 -28.94
N ASN A 497 -0.22 -24.68 -29.26
CA ASN A 497 -1.69 -24.72 -29.28
C ASN A 497 -2.31 -25.53 -28.10
N THR A 498 -1.57 -25.78 -27.04
CA THR A 498 -2.06 -26.64 -25.93
C THR A 498 -3.03 -25.91 -25.00
N LYS A 499 -3.00 -24.57 -24.97
CA LYS A 499 -3.87 -23.72 -24.12
C LYS A 499 -4.83 -22.86 -24.96
N MET A 500 -5.55 -23.48 -25.90
CA MET A 500 -6.54 -22.74 -26.70
C MET A 500 -7.77 -22.39 -25.88
N VAL A 501 -8.30 -21.17 -26.08
CA VAL A 501 -9.52 -20.65 -25.45
C VAL A 501 -10.71 -20.60 -26.41
N ALA A 502 -10.47 -20.81 -27.70
CA ALA A 502 -11.50 -20.87 -28.75
C ALA A 502 -11.20 -21.99 -29.74
N ASP A 503 -12.24 -22.51 -30.42
CA ASP A 503 -12.05 -23.45 -31.54
C ASP A 503 -11.17 -22.82 -32.62
N PRO A 504 -10.11 -23.49 -33.07
CA PRO A 504 -9.17 -22.95 -34.05
C PRO A 504 -9.79 -22.57 -35.40
N GLY A 505 -11.00 -23.07 -35.69
CA GLY A 505 -11.74 -22.76 -36.90
C GLY A 505 -12.90 -21.77 -36.72
N SER A 506 -13.15 -21.30 -35.52
CA SER A 506 -14.24 -20.36 -35.20
C SER A 506 -13.88 -18.91 -35.55
N ALA A 507 -14.88 -18.03 -35.50
CA ALA A 507 -14.66 -16.59 -35.60
C ALA A 507 -13.75 -16.05 -34.48
N ASP A 508 -13.77 -16.69 -33.29
CA ASP A 508 -13.02 -16.31 -32.10
C ASP A 508 -11.61 -16.92 -32.04
N ALA A 509 -11.17 -17.62 -33.10
CA ALA A 509 -9.85 -18.26 -33.17
C ALA A 509 -8.68 -17.27 -32.98
N TYR A 510 -8.91 -15.97 -33.19
CA TYR A 510 -7.90 -14.95 -32.95
C TYR A 510 -7.49 -14.85 -31.47
N LEU A 511 -8.41 -15.18 -30.52
CA LEU A 511 -8.16 -15.19 -29.08
C LEU A 511 -7.08 -16.23 -28.67
N ASN A 512 -6.84 -17.25 -29.52
CA ASN A 512 -5.78 -18.21 -29.28
C ASN A 512 -4.37 -17.61 -29.56
N ARG A 513 -4.29 -16.49 -30.27
CA ARG A 513 -3.02 -15.77 -30.52
C ARG A 513 -2.83 -14.68 -29.47
N ARG A 514 -2.48 -15.08 -28.27
CA ARG A 514 -2.33 -14.20 -27.12
C ARG A 514 -1.05 -14.52 -26.35
N THR A 515 -0.66 -13.59 -25.51
CA THR A 515 0.38 -13.78 -24.49
C THR A 515 -0.29 -13.63 -23.12
N ASP A 516 -0.17 -14.65 -22.30
CA ASP A 516 -0.64 -14.64 -20.91
C ASP A 516 0.54 -14.28 -20.00
N VAL A 517 0.31 -13.39 -19.04
CA VAL A 517 1.31 -12.95 -18.07
C VAL A 517 0.78 -13.26 -16.67
N PHE A 518 1.59 -13.97 -15.91
CA PHE A 518 1.28 -14.45 -14.57
C PHE A 518 2.23 -13.78 -13.58
N PHE A 519 1.67 -13.10 -12.60
CA PHE A 519 2.42 -12.51 -11.50
C PHE A 519 2.31 -13.45 -10.29
N LYS A 520 3.44 -14.03 -9.91
CA LYS A 520 3.53 -15.06 -8.87
C LYS A 520 4.31 -14.54 -7.69
N ILE A 521 3.73 -14.64 -6.52
CA ILE A 521 4.40 -14.34 -5.26
C ILE A 521 4.96 -15.65 -4.72
N ILE A 522 6.24 -15.64 -4.38
CA ILE A 522 6.91 -16.77 -3.75
C ILE A 522 7.05 -16.41 -2.29
N GLU A 523 6.36 -17.15 -1.41
CA GLU A 523 6.61 -17.05 0.02
C GLU A 523 8.00 -17.64 0.33
N GLU A 524 8.84 -16.89 1.06
CA GLU A 524 10.13 -17.38 1.55
C GLU A 524 9.98 -18.38 2.71
#